data_b3a8447b4de1d484c212e42096eb1985
#
_entry.id   b3a8447b4de1d484c212e42096eb1985
#
_cell.length_a   1.000
_cell.length_b   1.000
_cell.length_c   1.000
_cell.angle_alpha   90.00
_cell.angle_beta   90.00
_cell.angle_gamma   90.00
#
_symmetry.space_group_name_H-M   'P 1'
#
loop_
_entity.id
_entity.type
_entity.pdbx_description
1 polymer ?
#
loop_
_entity_poly.entity_id
_entity_poly.type
_entity_poly.pdbx_seq_one_letter_code
_entity_poly.pdbx_strand_id
1 'polypeptide(L)' 'MNKINFVELQKRADEVFCLDEGDFVISVDGEKDSTRIRMYNEISGLEWDLLPDMTERPEALAYLKGERGDFND' A
#
# COMPACT_ATOMS: atom_id res chain seq x y z
N MET A 1 -5.93 -1.33 17.44
CA MET A 1 -5.56 -0.92 16.10
C MET A 1 -6.33 -1.71 15.06
N ASN A 2 -6.92 -1.01 14.13
CA ASN A 2 -7.77 -1.66 13.14
C ASN A 2 -6.97 -1.96 11.89
N LYS A 3 -6.95 -3.23 11.54
CA LYS A 3 -6.38 -3.62 10.26
C LYS A 3 -7.52 -3.66 9.26
N ILE A 4 -7.25 -3.13 8.10
CA ILE A 4 -8.22 -3.24 7.02
C ILE A 4 -8.00 -4.57 6.33
N ASN A 5 -9.05 -5.08 5.70
CA ASN A 5 -8.92 -6.34 4.98
C ASN A 5 -8.22 -6.11 3.63
N PHE A 6 -7.88 -7.19 2.96
CA PHE A 6 -7.15 -7.09 1.71
C PHE A 6 -7.90 -6.32 0.63
N VAL A 7 -9.20 -6.48 0.56
CA VAL A 7 -9.99 -5.77 -0.45
C VAL A 7 -9.89 -4.27 -0.26
N GLU A 8 -10.02 -3.83 0.98
CA GLU A 8 -9.89 -2.41 1.28
C GLU A 8 -8.47 -1.92 1.07
N LEU A 9 -7.48 -2.72 1.44
CA LEU A 9 -6.09 -2.37 1.24
C LEU A 9 -5.80 -2.20 -0.26
N GLN A 10 -6.29 -3.11 -1.07
CA GLN A 10 -6.09 -3.03 -2.52
C GLN A 10 -6.73 -1.76 -3.09
N LYS A 11 -7.93 -1.45 -2.65
CA LYS A 11 -8.63 -0.26 -3.10
C LYS A 11 -7.84 1.00 -2.75
N ARG A 12 -7.33 1.07 -1.54
CA ARG A 12 -6.56 2.22 -1.09
C ARG A 12 -5.24 2.33 -1.85
N ALA A 13 -4.62 1.20 -2.10
CA ALA A 13 -3.38 1.18 -2.86
C ALA A 13 -3.60 1.67 -4.29
N ASP A 14 -4.69 1.25 -4.90
CA ASP A 14 -5.03 1.70 -6.25
C ASP A 14 -5.14 3.22 -6.30
N GLU A 15 -5.75 3.81 -5.28
CA GLU A 15 -5.88 5.25 -5.21
C GLU A 15 -4.55 5.95 -5.01
N VAL A 16 -3.70 5.39 -4.15
CA VAL A 16 -2.44 6.01 -3.79
C VAL A 16 -1.40 5.87 -4.88
N PHE A 17 -1.32 4.68 -5.47
CA PHE A 17 -0.24 4.36 -6.40
C PHE A 17 -0.65 4.38 -7.87
N CYS A 18 -1.93 4.54 -8.15
CA CYS A 18 -2.43 4.50 -9.52
C CYS A 18 -2.01 3.20 -10.20
N LEU A 19 -2.32 2.09 -9.57
CA LEU A 19 -1.87 0.79 -10.05
C LEU A 19 -2.57 0.37 -11.33
N ASP A 20 -1.85 -0.37 -12.14
CA ASP A 20 -2.39 -0.94 -13.36
C ASP A 20 -3.15 -2.22 -13.05
N GLU A 21 -3.99 -2.61 -14.00
CA GLU A 21 -4.73 -3.85 -13.89
C GLU A 21 -3.76 -5.03 -13.72
N GLY A 22 -4.06 -5.87 -12.77
CA GLY A 22 -3.22 -7.02 -12.48
C GLY A 22 -2.18 -6.80 -11.40
N ASP A 23 -1.99 -5.56 -10.98
CA ASP A 23 -1.06 -5.28 -9.90
C ASP A 23 -1.80 -5.33 -8.57
N PHE A 24 -1.18 -5.96 -7.60
CA PHE A 24 -1.75 -6.08 -6.26
C PHE A 24 -0.77 -5.66 -5.20
N VAL A 25 -1.28 -5.06 -4.14
CA VAL A 25 -0.51 -4.88 -2.93
C VAL A 25 -0.75 -6.12 -2.07
N ILE A 26 0.28 -6.86 -1.78
CA ILE A 26 0.14 -8.07 -0.98
C ILE A 26 0.49 -7.87 0.48
N SER A 27 1.19 -6.81 0.80
CA SER A 27 1.42 -6.47 2.20
C SER A 27 1.92 -5.05 2.34
N VAL A 28 1.65 -4.50 3.49
CA VAL A 28 2.22 -3.22 3.90
C VAL A 28 2.85 -3.47 5.26
N ASP A 29 4.17 -3.43 5.30
CA ASP A 29 4.89 -3.53 6.56
C ASP A 29 5.36 -2.15 6.93
N GLY A 30 5.02 -1.72 8.11
CA GLY A 30 5.45 -0.43 8.56
C GLY A 30 6.11 -0.57 9.91
N GLU A 31 7.36 -0.25 9.96
CA GLU A 31 8.04 -0.13 11.20
C GLU A 31 8.37 1.34 11.38
N LYS A 32 8.90 1.65 12.52
CA LYS A 32 9.07 3.02 12.91
C LYS A 32 9.78 3.88 11.88
N ASP A 33 10.84 3.36 11.33
CA ASP A 33 11.66 4.13 10.41
C ASP A 33 11.73 3.52 9.02
N SER A 34 10.86 2.58 8.73
CA SER A 34 10.85 1.99 7.42
C SER A 34 9.46 1.57 7.03
N THR A 35 9.20 1.63 5.76
CA THR A 35 7.96 1.19 5.18
C THR A 35 8.30 0.27 4.04
N ARG A 36 7.64 -0.86 4.02
CA ARG A 36 7.83 -1.80 2.96
C ARG A 36 6.47 -2.18 2.42
N ILE A 37 6.29 -1.98 1.13
CA ILE A 37 5.06 -2.37 0.45
C ILE A 37 5.46 -3.37 -0.60
N ARG A 38 4.86 -4.54 -0.52
CA ARG A 38 5.15 -5.60 -1.47
C ARG A 38 4.04 -5.68 -2.49
N MET A 39 4.45 -5.67 -3.73
CA MET A 39 3.55 -5.71 -4.87
C MET A 39 3.66 -7.05 -5.56
N TYR A 40 2.58 -7.48 -6.13
CA TYR A 40 2.52 -8.70 -6.92
C TYR A 40 1.76 -8.42 -8.19
N ASN A 41 2.28 -8.82 -9.32
CA ASN A 41 1.56 -8.70 -10.57
C ASN A 41 0.95 -10.06 -10.92
N GLU A 42 -0.36 -10.12 -10.95
CA GLU A 42 -1.09 -11.35 -11.20
C GLU A 42 -0.81 -11.92 -12.59
N ILE A 43 -0.60 -11.05 -13.54
CA ILE A 43 -0.43 -11.48 -14.94
C ILE A 43 0.95 -12.08 -15.15
N SER A 44 1.97 -11.42 -14.67
CA SER A 44 3.35 -11.88 -14.87
C SER A 44 3.85 -12.81 -13.78
N GLY A 45 3.21 -12.79 -12.62
CA GLY A 45 3.65 -13.57 -11.48
C GLY A 45 4.85 -13.00 -10.75
N LEU A 46 5.23 -11.79 -11.07
CA LEU A 46 6.39 -11.18 -10.45
C LEU A 46 6.00 -10.45 -9.17
N GLU A 47 6.93 -10.48 -8.22
CA GLU A 47 6.79 -9.72 -6.99
C GLU A 47 7.93 -8.74 -6.89
N TRP A 48 7.66 -7.59 -6.29
CA TRP A 48 8.69 -6.60 -6.04
C TRP A 48 8.30 -5.73 -4.86
N ASP A 49 9.29 -5.06 -4.30
CA ASP A 49 9.04 -4.10 -3.24
C ASP A 49 8.85 -2.74 -3.89
N LEU A 50 7.78 -2.10 -3.48
CA LEU A 50 7.58 -0.71 -3.88
C LEU A 50 8.25 0.13 -2.82
N LEU A 51 9.41 0.66 -3.16
CA LEU A 51 10.20 1.37 -2.20
C LEU A 51 9.81 2.80 -2.15
N PRO A 52 10.21 3.31 -1.41
CA PRO A 52 10.47 4.18 -0.37
C PRO A 52 10.05 5.58 -0.49
N ASP A 53 9.52 5.96 -1.60
CA ASP A 53 8.90 7.27 -1.69
C ASP A 53 7.75 7.37 -0.70
N MET A 54 7.29 6.22 -0.24
CA MET A 54 6.23 6.18 0.75
C MET A 54 6.66 6.72 2.10
N THR A 55 7.94 6.62 2.41
CA THR A 55 8.41 7.14 3.69
C THR A 55 8.34 8.65 3.74
N GLU A 56 8.29 9.27 2.58
CA GLU A 56 8.14 10.72 2.50
C GLU A 56 6.68 11.15 2.52
N ARG A 57 5.77 10.19 2.60
CA ARG A 57 4.34 10.47 2.58
C ARG A 57 3.65 9.69 3.70
N PRO A 58 3.88 10.11 4.93
CA PRO A 58 3.33 9.37 6.08
C PRO A 58 1.80 9.27 6.07
N GLU A 59 1.13 10.24 5.50
CA GLU A 59 -0.33 10.20 5.43
C GLU A 59 -0.80 9.08 4.49
N ALA A 60 -0.07 8.82 3.43
CA ALA A 60 -0.42 7.73 2.53
C ALA A 60 -0.22 6.40 3.22
N LEU A 61 0.87 6.27 3.95
CA LEU A 61 1.14 5.06 4.68
C LEU A 61 0.09 4.80 5.75
N ALA A 62 -0.28 5.83 6.49
CA ALA A 62 -1.32 5.71 7.51
C ALA A 62 -2.64 5.28 6.89
N TYR A 63 -2.96 5.82 5.72
CA TYR A 63 -4.15 5.45 5.01
C TYR A 63 -4.13 3.97 4.61
N LEU A 64 -3.00 3.50 4.09
CA LEU A 64 -2.86 2.10 3.68
C LEU A 64 -2.92 1.15 4.86
N LYS A 65 -2.43 1.57 6.01
CA LYS A 65 -2.47 0.74 7.20
C LYS A 65 -3.83 0.75 7.88
N GLY A 66 -4.73 1.61 7.46
CA GLY A 66 -6.03 1.74 8.08
C GLY A 66 -6.06 2.67 9.27
N GLU A 67 -5.02 3.45 9.47
CA GLU A 67 -4.93 4.37 10.59
C GLU A 67 -5.62 5.69 10.32
N ARG A 68 -5.92 5.98 9.09
CA ARG A 68 -6.74 7.15 8.76
C ARG A 68 -7.76 6.76 7.68
N GLY A 69 -8.83 7.50 7.64
CA GLY A 69 -9.96 7.15 6.81
C GLY A 69 -9.94 7.70 5.40
N ASP A 70 -9.04 8.64 5.12
CA ASP A 70 -8.98 9.22 3.79
C ASP A 70 -7.54 9.59 3.45
N PHE A 71 -7.31 9.83 2.17
CA PHE A 71 -6.00 10.16 1.67
C PHE A 71 -5.90 11.64 1.28
N ASN A 72 -7.00 12.34 1.27
CA ASN A 72 -7.00 13.74 0.89
C ASN A 72 -6.45 14.61 1.99
N ASP A 73 -5.69 15.56 1.63
CA ASP A 73 -5.13 16.53 2.55
C ASP A 73 -6.15 17.60 2.91
#